data_f2a56c3490ef470d5df60d2eb83dc84d
#
_entry.id   f2a56c3490ef470d5df60d2eb83dc84d
#
_cell.length_a   1.000
_cell.length_b   1.000
_cell.length_c   1.000
_cell.angle_alpha   90.00
_cell.angle_beta   90.00
_cell.angle_gamma   90.00
#
_symmetry.space_group_name_H-M   'P 1'
#
loop_
_entity.id
_entity.type
_entity.pdbx_description
1 polymer ?
#
loop_
_entity_poly.entity_id
_entity_poly.type
_entity_poly.pdbx_seq_one_letter_code
_entity_poly.pdbx_strand_id
1 'polypeptide(L)'
;MRALIVDDSRFVRDFLRGLLEERGFECAEAADGQSGLDRLNAGVPFDLALVDLNMPVMDGFDMLNRLRADGFTEMKVMIVTTEADNDFILRALDAGADEYLMKPFGDVAFSEKLAMLGLVED
;
A
#
# COMPACT_ATOMS: atom_id res chain seq x y z
N MET A 1 -0.24 4.91 14.44
CA MET A 1 -0.09 5.17 12.99
C MET A 1 -1.33 4.74 12.24
N ARG A 2 -1.56 5.31 11.11
CA ARG A 2 -2.74 5.03 10.27
C ARG A 2 -2.31 4.50 8.91
N ALA A 3 -2.94 3.42 8.44
CA ALA A 3 -2.64 2.80 7.16
C ALA A 3 -3.90 2.71 6.29
N LEU A 4 -3.72 2.90 4.98
CA LEU A 4 -4.75 2.67 3.97
C LEU A 4 -4.41 1.40 3.22
N ILE A 5 -5.38 0.50 3.09
CA ILE A 5 -5.22 -0.76 2.37
C ILE A 5 -6.07 -0.68 1.10
N VAL A 6 -5.42 -0.74 -0.06
CA VAL A 6 -6.08 -0.62 -1.36
C VAL A 6 -5.88 -1.91 -2.15
N ASP A 7 -6.92 -2.72 -2.22
CA ASP A 7 -6.91 -4.02 -2.89
C ASP A 7 -8.36 -4.39 -3.21
N ASP A 8 -8.61 -4.96 -4.37
CA ASP A 8 -9.97 -5.33 -4.76
C ASP A 8 -10.47 -6.61 -4.07
N SER A 9 -9.57 -7.38 -3.46
CA SER A 9 -9.91 -8.58 -2.72
C SER A 9 -10.21 -8.27 -1.26
N ARG A 10 -11.45 -8.49 -0.84
CA ARG A 10 -11.83 -8.32 0.57
C ARG A 10 -11.02 -9.25 1.48
N PHE A 11 -10.77 -10.49 1.03
CA PHE A 11 -9.98 -11.45 1.79
C PHE A 11 -8.57 -10.91 2.06
N VAL A 12 -7.93 -10.33 1.04
CA VAL A 12 -6.59 -9.76 1.18
C VAL A 12 -6.62 -8.54 2.10
N ARG A 13 -7.63 -7.66 1.95
CA ARG A 13 -7.76 -6.50 2.84
C ARG A 13 -7.91 -6.92 4.29
N ASP A 14 -8.74 -7.91 4.58
CA ASP A 14 -8.95 -8.42 5.94
C ASP A 14 -7.65 -9.00 6.52
N PHE A 15 -6.91 -9.74 5.70
CA PHE A 15 -5.63 -10.32 6.10
C PHE A 15 -4.61 -9.23 6.43
N LEU A 16 -4.45 -8.26 5.56
CA LEU A 16 -3.50 -7.14 5.76
C LEU A 16 -3.90 -6.29 6.95
N ARG A 17 -5.20 -6.03 7.11
CA ARG A 17 -5.70 -5.29 8.29
C ARG A 17 -5.30 -5.99 9.58
N GLY A 18 -5.49 -7.31 9.65
CA GLY A 18 -5.11 -8.09 10.83
C GLY A 18 -3.63 -7.93 11.18
N LEU A 19 -2.76 -8.03 10.17
CA LEU A 19 -1.32 -7.86 10.37
C LEU A 19 -0.96 -6.47 10.86
N LEU A 20 -1.60 -5.45 10.32
CA LEU A 20 -1.34 -4.06 10.69
C LEU A 20 -1.91 -3.72 12.08
N GLU A 21 -3.10 -4.19 12.39
CA GLU A 21 -3.72 -3.94 13.69
C GLU A 21 -2.92 -4.57 14.83
N GLU A 22 -2.33 -5.75 14.61
CA GLU A 22 -1.42 -6.37 15.57
C GLU A 22 -0.21 -5.50 15.89
N ARG A 23 0.13 -4.59 14.98
CA ARG A 23 1.27 -3.68 15.11
C ARG A 23 0.85 -2.26 15.51
N GLY A 24 -0.40 -2.11 15.94
CA GLY A 24 -0.89 -0.82 16.46
C GLY A 24 -1.38 0.16 15.40
N PHE A 25 -1.57 -0.26 14.16
CA PHE A 25 -2.09 0.62 13.12
C PHE A 25 -3.61 0.70 13.17
N GLU A 26 -4.13 1.90 12.95
CA GLU A 26 -5.54 2.08 12.57
C GLU A 26 -5.62 1.94 11.06
N CYS A 27 -6.61 1.21 10.56
CA CYS A 27 -6.70 0.90 9.15
C CYS A 27 -7.98 1.42 8.51
N ALA A 28 -7.84 1.93 7.28
CA ALA A 28 -8.95 2.19 6.38
C ALA A 28 -8.75 1.34 5.13
N GLU A 29 -9.81 1.07 4.38
CA GLU A 29 -9.76 0.19 3.21
C GLU A 29 -10.40 0.85 2.00
N ALA A 30 -9.93 0.46 0.82
CA ALA A 30 -10.52 0.84 -0.45
C ALA A 30 -10.39 -0.34 -1.42
N ALA A 31 -11.37 -0.52 -2.29
CA ALA A 31 -11.41 -1.64 -3.22
C ALA A 31 -10.81 -1.32 -4.59
N ASP A 32 -10.48 -0.07 -4.85
CA ASP A 32 -9.85 0.38 -6.10
C ASP A 32 -9.06 1.66 -5.88
N GLY A 33 -8.31 2.07 -6.91
CA GLY A 33 -7.44 3.23 -6.81
C GLY A 33 -8.19 4.54 -6.62
N GLN A 34 -9.34 4.71 -7.25
CA GLN A 34 -10.12 5.94 -7.11
C GLN A 34 -10.66 6.09 -5.70
N SER A 35 -11.23 5.01 -5.14
CA SER A 35 -11.70 5.02 -3.75
C SER A 35 -10.56 5.27 -2.77
N GLY A 36 -9.37 4.75 -3.08
CA GLY A 36 -8.17 5.00 -2.30
C GLY A 36 -7.78 6.47 -2.30
N LEU A 37 -7.77 7.10 -3.47
CA LEU A 37 -7.50 8.54 -3.59
C LEU A 37 -8.53 9.36 -2.83
N ASP A 38 -9.80 9.00 -2.92
CA ASP A 38 -10.87 9.69 -2.20
C ASP A 38 -10.64 9.63 -0.69
N ARG A 39 -10.20 8.48 -0.18
CA ARG A 39 -9.84 8.33 1.24
C ARG A 39 -8.68 9.23 1.63
N LEU A 40 -7.63 9.30 0.80
CA LEU A 40 -6.47 10.14 1.07
C LEU A 40 -6.84 11.61 1.08
N ASN A 41 -7.74 12.02 0.18
CA ASN A 41 -8.14 13.43 0.04
C ASN A 41 -9.23 13.86 1.03
N ALA A 42 -9.68 12.95 1.89
CA ALA A 42 -10.71 13.27 2.90
C ALA A 42 -10.17 14.06 4.10
N GLY A 43 -8.86 14.32 4.14
CA GLY A 43 -8.26 15.19 5.16
C GLY A 43 -7.70 14.46 6.39
N VAL A 44 -7.90 13.16 6.51
CA VAL A 44 -7.31 12.37 7.60
C VAL A 44 -5.92 11.91 7.14
N PRO A 45 -4.85 12.20 7.92
CA PRO A 45 -3.51 11.80 7.49
C PRO A 45 -3.26 10.31 7.61
N PHE A 46 -2.49 9.77 6.65
CA PHE A 46 -2.04 8.38 6.65
C PHE A 46 -0.52 8.34 6.65
N ASP A 47 0.03 7.35 7.35
CA ASP A 47 1.48 7.11 7.41
C ASP A 47 1.92 6.11 6.35
N LEU A 48 1.03 5.22 5.95
CA LEU A 48 1.31 4.11 5.05
C LEU A 48 0.13 3.83 4.13
N ALA A 49 0.41 3.51 2.87
CA ALA A 49 -0.57 2.93 1.96
C ALA A 49 -0.03 1.61 1.44
N LEU A 50 -0.83 0.56 1.52
CA LEU A 50 -0.56 -0.73 0.88
C LEU A 50 -1.43 -0.79 -0.37
N VAL A 51 -0.81 -0.94 -1.54
CA VAL A 51 -1.52 -0.81 -2.82
C VAL A 51 -1.21 -2.01 -3.72
N ASP A 52 -2.25 -2.68 -4.22
CA ASP A 52 -2.11 -3.70 -5.24
C ASP A 52 -1.99 -3.02 -6.62
N LEU A 53 -1.22 -3.59 -7.52
CA LEU A 53 -1.08 -3.08 -8.88
C LEU A 53 -2.29 -3.41 -9.76
N ASN A 54 -2.89 -4.58 -9.57
CA ASN A 54 -3.99 -5.07 -10.40
C ASN A 54 -5.34 -4.82 -9.74
N MET A 55 -5.99 -3.73 -10.11
CA MET A 55 -7.29 -3.35 -9.57
C MET A 55 -8.19 -2.81 -10.69
N PRO A 56 -9.52 -2.94 -10.55
CA PRO A 56 -10.46 -2.32 -11.49
C PRO A 56 -10.50 -0.80 -11.30
N VAL A 57 -11.12 -0.10 -12.23
CA VAL A 57 -11.35 1.36 -12.23
C VAL A 57 -10.06 2.15 -12.38
N MET A 58 -9.15 2.04 -11.43
CA MET A 58 -7.84 2.68 -11.45
C MET A 58 -6.84 1.70 -10.84
N ASP A 59 -5.82 1.31 -11.62
CA ASP A 59 -4.80 0.37 -11.13
C ASP A 59 -3.80 1.05 -10.18
N GLY A 60 -2.92 0.23 -9.60
CA GLY A 60 -1.97 0.71 -8.60
C GLY A 60 -0.95 1.69 -9.15
N PHE A 61 -0.53 1.55 -10.40
CA PHE A 61 0.42 2.50 -11.02
C PHE A 61 -0.22 3.87 -11.15
N ASP A 62 -1.44 3.93 -11.68
CA ASP A 62 -2.16 5.19 -11.85
C ASP A 62 -2.44 5.84 -10.51
N MET A 63 -2.87 5.07 -9.52
CA MET A 63 -3.10 5.57 -8.17
C MET A 63 -1.81 6.17 -7.58
N LEU A 64 -0.70 5.45 -7.73
CA LEU A 64 0.59 5.88 -7.18
C LEU A 64 1.04 7.20 -7.81
N ASN A 65 0.95 7.31 -9.14
CA ASN A 65 1.26 8.55 -9.84
C ASN A 65 0.38 9.71 -9.35
N ARG A 66 -0.92 9.45 -9.19
CA ARG A 66 -1.89 10.47 -8.76
C ARG A 66 -1.65 10.92 -7.33
N LEU A 67 -1.43 9.99 -6.41
CA LEU A 67 -1.23 10.38 -5.02
C LEU A 67 0.05 11.19 -4.83
N ARG A 68 1.10 10.87 -5.56
CA ARG A 68 2.34 11.65 -5.47
C ARG A 68 2.16 13.03 -6.10
N ALA A 69 1.47 13.11 -7.23
CA ALA A 69 1.14 14.40 -7.86
C ALA A 69 0.21 15.27 -6.99
N ASP A 70 -0.66 14.63 -6.20
CA ASP A 70 -1.56 15.33 -5.29
C ASP A 70 -0.88 15.82 -4.00
N GLY A 71 0.43 15.56 -3.84
CA GLY A 71 1.20 16.08 -2.72
C GLY A 71 1.45 15.11 -1.57
N PHE A 72 1.02 13.85 -1.69
CA PHE A 72 1.28 12.84 -0.67
C PHE A 72 2.70 12.28 -0.84
N THR A 73 3.70 13.12 -0.55
CA THR A 73 5.12 12.78 -0.78
C THR A 73 5.81 12.16 0.43
N GLU A 74 5.31 12.42 1.63
CA GLU A 74 5.87 11.93 2.89
C GLU A 74 5.31 10.55 3.29
N MET A 75 4.10 10.23 2.84
CA MET A 75 3.46 8.95 3.14
C MET A 75 4.24 7.81 2.50
N LYS A 76 4.51 6.75 3.27
CA LYS A 76 5.15 5.56 2.74
C LYS A 76 4.15 4.76 1.93
N VAL A 77 4.58 4.24 0.78
CA VAL A 77 3.76 3.39 -0.07
C VAL A 77 4.47 2.06 -0.30
N MET A 78 3.82 0.96 0.04
CA MET A 78 4.29 -0.38 -0.25
C MET A 78 3.33 -1.02 -1.25
N ILE A 79 3.88 -1.48 -2.36
CA ILE A 79 3.12 -2.25 -3.34
C ILE A 79 3.04 -3.69 -2.85
N VAL A 80 1.83 -4.25 -2.78
CA VAL A 80 1.59 -5.64 -2.35
C VAL A 80 0.80 -6.33 -3.44
N THR A 81 1.44 -7.18 -4.24
CA THR A 81 0.86 -7.72 -5.46
C THR A 81 1.42 -9.09 -5.83
N THR A 82 0.74 -9.78 -6.74
CA THR A 82 1.23 -11.04 -7.33
C THR A 82 2.17 -10.81 -8.50
N GLU A 83 2.29 -9.58 -8.99
CA GLU A 83 3.19 -9.26 -10.12
C GLU A 83 4.64 -9.42 -9.71
N ALA A 84 5.37 -10.27 -10.43
CA ALA A 84 6.75 -10.63 -10.11
C ALA A 84 7.75 -10.16 -11.17
N ASP A 85 7.30 -9.55 -12.26
CA ASP A 85 8.14 -9.09 -13.34
C ASP A 85 8.98 -7.89 -12.89
N ASN A 86 10.29 -7.95 -13.18
CA ASN A 86 11.20 -6.87 -12.79
C ASN A 86 10.81 -5.51 -13.38
N ASP A 87 10.25 -5.49 -14.59
CA ASP A 87 9.80 -4.24 -15.20
C ASP A 87 8.67 -3.60 -14.40
N PHE A 88 7.73 -4.40 -13.88
CA PHE A 88 6.66 -3.90 -13.02
C PHE A 88 7.21 -3.37 -11.70
N ILE A 89 8.18 -4.06 -11.11
CA ILE A 89 8.81 -3.63 -9.85
C ILE A 89 9.51 -2.29 -10.05
N LEU A 90 10.33 -2.18 -11.10
CA LEU A 90 11.05 -0.93 -11.40
C LEU A 90 10.09 0.21 -11.71
N ARG A 91 9.03 -0.07 -12.47
CA ARG A 91 8.02 0.92 -12.81
C ARG A 91 7.32 1.46 -11.56
N ALA A 92 6.99 0.58 -10.61
CA ALA A 92 6.37 0.98 -9.34
C ALA A 92 7.29 1.86 -8.51
N LEU A 93 8.57 1.49 -8.40
CA LEU A 93 9.56 2.29 -7.68
C LEU A 93 9.76 3.65 -8.33
N ASP A 94 9.84 3.71 -9.65
CA ASP A 94 9.97 4.96 -10.40
C ASP A 94 8.74 5.86 -10.22
N ALA A 95 7.56 5.26 -10.07
CA ALA A 95 6.33 6.01 -9.85
C ALA A 95 6.21 6.53 -8.42
N GLY A 96 7.10 6.13 -7.51
CA GLY A 96 7.17 6.66 -6.16
C GLY A 96 6.85 5.67 -5.05
N ALA A 97 6.80 4.36 -5.33
CA ALA A 97 6.68 3.35 -4.29
C ALA A 97 7.97 3.30 -3.47
N ASP A 98 7.84 3.12 -2.16
CA ASP A 98 8.98 3.02 -1.26
C ASP A 98 9.43 1.58 -1.07
N GLU A 99 8.50 0.62 -1.25
CA GLU A 99 8.79 -0.79 -1.05
C GLU A 99 7.85 -1.65 -1.88
N TYR A 100 8.22 -2.91 -2.08
CA TYR A 100 7.49 -3.87 -2.90
C TYR A 100 7.47 -5.23 -2.19
N LEU A 101 6.29 -5.83 -2.05
CA LEU A 101 6.13 -7.13 -1.40
C LEU A 101 5.25 -8.02 -2.28
N MET A 102 5.78 -9.19 -2.66
CA MET A 102 5.05 -10.14 -3.49
C MET A 102 4.16 -11.06 -2.69
N LYS A 103 2.94 -11.27 -3.19
CA LYS A 103 2.02 -12.29 -2.68
C LYS A 103 2.37 -13.65 -3.29
N PRO A 104 2.27 -14.77 -2.57
CA PRO A 104 1.99 -14.84 -1.12
C PRO A 104 3.23 -14.52 -0.29
N PHE A 105 3.03 -13.97 0.90
CA PHE A 105 4.12 -13.64 1.81
C PHE A 105 3.77 -14.07 3.23
N GLY A 106 4.79 -14.23 4.07
CA GLY A 106 4.62 -14.55 5.47
C GLY A 106 4.75 -13.33 6.36
N ASP A 107 4.48 -13.52 7.64
CA ASP A 107 4.53 -12.47 8.65
C ASP A 107 5.93 -11.85 8.77
N VAL A 108 6.97 -12.68 8.68
CA VAL A 108 8.36 -12.21 8.80
C VAL A 108 8.71 -11.24 7.67
N ALA A 109 8.38 -11.60 6.43
CA ALA A 109 8.65 -10.74 5.28
C ALA A 109 7.91 -9.41 5.39
N PHE A 110 6.66 -9.44 5.84
CA PHE A 110 5.86 -8.24 6.03
C PHE A 110 6.47 -7.34 7.10
N SER A 111 6.85 -7.90 8.25
CA SER A 111 7.52 -7.16 9.33
C SER A 111 8.82 -6.52 8.89
N GLU A 112 9.64 -7.26 8.14
CA GLU A 112 10.91 -6.74 7.63
C GLU A 112 10.70 -5.52 6.73
N LYS A 113 9.69 -5.58 5.84
CA LYS A 113 9.38 -4.46 4.96
C LYS A 113 8.93 -3.22 5.74
N LEU A 114 8.07 -3.41 6.74
CA LEU A 114 7.64 -2.30 7.60
C LEU A 114 8.82 -1.68 8.35
N ALA A 115 9.74 -2.51 8.83
CA ALA A 115 10.94 -2.03 9.52
C ALA A 115 11.84 -1.23 8.57
N MET A 116 12.00 -1.69 7.32
CA MET A 116 12.76 -0.96 6.30
C MET A 116 12.15 0.40 5.99
N LEU A 117 10.83 0.53 6.13
CA LEU A 117 10.14 1.81 5.95
C LEU A 117 10.20 2.71 7.20
N GLY A 118 10.74 2.20 8.30
CA GLY A 118 10.83 2.95 9.55
C GLY A 118 9.51 3.02 10.33
N LEU A 119 8.55 2.15 10.00
CA LEU A 119 7.22 2.20 10.59
C LEU A 119 7.04 1.27 11.78
N VAL A 120 7.94 0.33 11.97
CA VAL A 120 8.00 -0.56 13.15
C VAL A 120 9.46 -0.78 13.51
N GLU A 121 9.71 -1.18 14.74
CA GLU A 121 11.06 -1.57 15.17
C GLU A 121 11.32 -3.04 14.83
N ASP A 122 12.56 -3.38 14.60
CA ASP A 122 13.00 -4.76 14.36
C ASP A 122 12.85 -5.66 15.59
#